data_2a0e7e61e8004c328dcfb6b9354a0e07
#
_entry.id   2a0e7e61e8004c328dcfb6b9354a0e07
#
_cell.length_a   1.000
_cell.length_b   1.000
_cell.length_c   1.000
_cell.angle_alpha   90.00
_cell.angle_beta   90.00
_cell.angle_gamma   90.00
#
_symmetry.space_group_name_H-M   'P 1'
#
loop_
_entity.id
_entity.type
_entity.pdbx_description
1 polymer ?
#
loop_
_entity_poly.entity_id
_entity_poly.type
_entity_poly.pdbx_seq_one_letter_code
_entity_poly.pdbx_strand_id
1 'polypeptide(L)'
;EIITVKDLNKIKNFKRIKGIILSGGPSTVTKKKYPKIEKYIFTKKIPILGICYGLQLIAKLFGGSIKSFKKKREFGRAILIKKSNSLLLKKFFITKNKMVWMSHQDAVIKLPKKFKVIASTNKSKMTIIENTQSKIYGIQFHPEVTHTENGKKIFKNFLFDICKVKKSWQV
;
A
#
# COMPACT_ATOMS: atom_id res chain seq x y z
N GLU A 1 -3.72 -14.64 -9.00
CA GLU A 1 -3.34 -14.30 -10.38
C GLU A 1 -2.52 -13.03 -10.38
N ILE A 2 -1.47 -12.98 -11.23
CA ILE A 2 -0.65 -11.78 -11.46
C ILE A 2 -0.99 -11.27 -12.85
N ILE A 3 -1.35 -9.99 -12.94
CA ILE A 3 -1.73 -9.35 -14.20
C ILE A 3 -1.06 -7.98 -14.34
N THR A 4 -0.99 -7.47 -15.56
CA THR A 4 -0.50 -6.11 -15.81
C THR A 4 -1.56 -5.08 -15.45
N VAL A 5 -1.15 -3.82 -15.20
CA VAL A 5 -2.09 -2.69 -15.02
C VAL A 5 -2.98 -2.53 -16.26
N LYS A 6 -2.44 -2.81 -17.45
CA LYS A 6 -3.18 -2.73 -18.71
C LYS A 6 -4.33 -3.73 -18.75
N ASP A 7 -4.09 -4.95 -18.25
CA ASP A 7 -5.12 -5.99 -18.20
C ASP A 7 -6.10 -5.75 -17.06
N LEU A 8 -5.64 -5.26 -15.91
CA LEU A 8 -6.53 -4.83 -14.82
C LEU A 8 -7.55 -3.79 -15.31
N ASN A 9 -7.12 -2.83 -16.12
CA ASN A 9 -8.00 -1.79 -16.68
C ASN A 9 -9.02 -2.32 -17.70
N LYS A 10 -8.86 -3.55 -18.21
CA LYS A 10 -9.81 -4.20 -19.13
C LYS A 10 -10.86 -5.06 -18.40
N ILE A 11 -10.65 -5.35 -17.10
CA ILE A 11 -11.58 -6.19 -16.34
C ILE A 11 -12.92 -5.46 -16.21
N LYS A 12 -13.97 -6.08 -16.71
CA LYS A 12 -15.36 -5.58 -16.58
C LYS A 12 -16.11 -6.27 -15.43
N ASN A 13 -15.80 -7.55 -15.17
CA ASN A 13 -16.50 -8.34 -14.17
C ASN A 13 -15.60 -8.62 -12.95
N PHE A 14 -15.95 -8.03 -11.82
CA PHE A 14 -15.19 -8.14 -10.55
C PHE A 14 -15.80 -9.13 -9.55
N LYS A 15 -16.87 -9.86 -9.89
CA LYS A 15 -17.59 -10.74 -8.95
C LYS A 15 -16.70 -11.77 -8.23
N ARG A 16 -15.68 -12.28 -8.92
CA ARG A 16 -14.75 -13.29 -8.37
C ARG A 16 -13.53 -12.68 -7.68
N ILE A 17 -13.29 -11.38 -7.79
CA ILE A 17 -12.12 -10.70 -7.23
C ILE A 17 -12.41 -10.30 -5.78
N LYS A 18 -11.68 -10.87 -4.83
CA LYS A 18 -11.83 -10.61 -3.39
C LYS A 18 -10.96 -9.45 -2.89
N GLY A 19 -9.89 -9.14 -3.58
CA GLY A 19 -8.96 -8.04 -3.26
C GLY A 19 -7.98 -7.79 -4.39
N ILE A 20 -7.35 -6.62 -4.39
CA ILE A 20 -6.35 -6.21 -5.37
C ILE A 20 -5.11 -5.74 -4.62
N ILE A 21 -3.94 -6.24 -5.03
CA ILE A 21 -2.65 -5.74 -4.54
C ILE A 21 -1.95 -5.03 -5.70
N LEU A 22 -1.69 -3.74 -5.52
CA LEU A 22 -0.91 -2.93 -6.44
C LEU A 22 0.54 -2.97 -5.98
N SER A 23 1.38 -3.72 -6.68
CA SER A 23 2.77 -3.94 -6.29
C SER A 23 3.63 -2.67 -6.42
N GLY A 24 4.82 -2.73 -5.84
CA GLY A 24 5.89 -1.79 -6.13
C GLY A 24 6.38 -1.89 -7.57
N GLY A 25 7.27 -0.99 -7.97
CA GLY A 25 7.87 -1.00 -9.29
C GLY A 25 8.83 0.16 -9.50
N PRO A 26 9.63 0.13 -10.57
CA PRO A 26 10.66 1.14 -10.85
C PRO A 26 10.08 2.46 -11.39
N SER A 27 8.79 2.50 -11.69
CA SER A 27 8.12 3.69 -12.20
C SER A 27 7.91 4.75 -11.13
N THR A 28 7.74 6.00 -11.55
CA THR A 28 7.36 7.11 -10.67
C THR A 28 6.10 7.78 -11.17
N VAL A 29 5.20 8.12 -10.24
CA VAL A 29 3.97 8.87 -10.54
C VAL A 29 4.22 10.37 -10.75
N THR A 30 5.44 10.85 -10.53
CA THR A 30 5.82 12.25 -10.72
C THR A 30 6.11 12.60 -12.17
N LYS A 31 6.38 11.61 -13.04
CA LYS A 31 6.56 11.79 -14.48
C LYS A 31 5.21 11.99 -15.20
N LYS A 32 5.24 12.55 -16.42
CA LYS A 32 4.04 12.72 -17.27
C LYS A 32 3.44 11.37 -17.70
N LYS A 33 4.30 10.40 -18.06
CA LYS A 33 3.90 9.03 -18.45
C LYS A 33 4.23 8.06 -17.32
N TYR A 34 3.25 7.38 -16.79
CA TYR A 34 3.37 6.33 -15.76
C TYR A 34 2.19 5.35 -15.89
N PRO A 35 2.34 4.09 -15.45
CA PRO A 35 1.23 3.14 -15.41
C PRO A 35 0.06 3.68 -14.56
N LYS A 36 -1.11 3.86 -15.17
CA LYS A 36 -2.30 4.42 -14.53
C LYS A 36 -3.36 3.35 -14.36
N ILE A 37 -4.03 3.37 -13.21
CA ILE A 37 -5.22 2.55 -12.96
C ILE A 37 -6.45 3.43 -13.17
N GLU A 38 -7.43 2.87 -13.84
CA GLU A 38 -8.70 3.54 -14.08
C GLU A 38 -9.48 3.74 -12.77
N LYS A 39 -10.02 4.96 -12.58
CA LYS A 39 -10.71 5.31 -11.33
C LYS A 39 -11.91 4.42 -11.03
N TYR A 40 -12.58 3.89 -12.06
CA TYR A 40 -13.74 3.02 -11.87
C TYR A 40 -13.44 1.75 -11.07
N ILE A 41 -12.19 1.26 -11.08
CA ILE A 41 -11.76 0.09 -10.29
C ILE A 41 -11.96 0.35 -8.79
N PHE A 42 -11.69 1.57 -8.35
CA PHE A 42 -11.85 1.97 -6.94
C PHE A 42 -13.32 2.13 -6.51
N THR A 43 -14.26 2.21 -7.47
CA THR A 43 -15.71 2.25 -7.17
C THR A 43 -16.31 0.87 -6.93
N LYS A 44 -15.58 -0.21 -7.23
CA LYS A 44 -16.07 -1.60 -7.10
C LYS A 44 -16.17 -2.09 -5.65
N LYS A 45 -15.77 -1.27 -4.67
CA LYS A 45 -15.78 -1.60 -3.23
C LYS A 45 -14.97 -2.85 -2.87
N ILE A 46 -14.01 -3.23 -3.72
CA ILE A 46 -13.07 -4.32 -3.51
C ILE A 46 -11.90 -3.77 -2.68
N PRO A 47 -11.46 -4.47 -1.64
CA PRO A 47 -10.28 -4.06 -0.89
C PRO A 47 -9.04 -3.92 -1.78
N ILE A 48 -8.30 -2.81 -1.63
CA ILE A 48 -7.09 -2.53 -2.41
C ILE A 48 -5.93 -2.23 -1.46
N LEU A 49 -4.80 -2.90 -1.67
CA LEU A 49 -3.54 -2.64 -0.97
C LEU A 49 -2.50 -2.14 -1.99
N GLY A 50 -2.02 -0.91 -1.84
CA GLY A 50 -0.92 -0.37 -2.61
C GLY A 50 0.41 -0.49 -1.87
N ILE A 51 1.43 -1.05 -2.51
CA ILE A 51 2.79 -1.21 -1.96
C ILE A 51 3.74 -0.29 -2.73
N CYS A 52 4.49 0.53 -2.03
CA CYS A 52 5.50 1.44 -2.59
C CYS A 52 4.92 2.31 -3.72
N TYR A 53 5.19 1.99 -4.98
CA TYR A 53 4.58 2.65 -6.14
C TYR A 53 3.04 2.61 -6.08
N GLY A 54 2.45 1.48 -5.66
CA GLY A 54 0.99 1.35 -5.51
C GLY A 54 0.39 2.33 -4.51
N LEU A 55 1.06 2.60 -3.38
CA LEU A 55 0.66 3.66 -2.44
C LEU A 55 0.68 5.03 -3.12
N GLN A 56 1.78 5.35 -3.83
CA GLN A 56 1.95 6.65 -4.47
C GLN A 56 0.88 6.88 -5.55
N LEU A 57 0.55 5.83 -6.29
CA LEU A 57 -0.51 5.84 -7.29
C LEU A 57 -1.88 6.11 -6.65
N ILE A 58 -2.22 5.40 -5.58
CA ILE A 58 -3.44 5.62 -4.79
C ILE A 58 -3.48 7.06 -4.29
N ALA A 59 -2.41 7.53 -3.64
CA ALA A 59 -2.37 8.87 -3.09
C ALA A 59 -2.63 9.94 -4.18
N LYS A 60 -2.00 9.80 -5.35
CA LYS A 60 -2.19 10.72 -6.48
C LYS A 60 -3.62 10.68 -7.03
N LEU A 61 -4.20 9.51 -7.21
CA LEU A 61 -5.56 9.34 -7.75
C LEU A 61 -6.64 9.92 -6.84
N PHE A 62 -6.40 9.92 -5.53
CA PHE A 62 -7.34 10.48 -4.54
C PHE A 62 -7.02 11.93 -4.13
N GLY A 63 -6.17 12.63 -4.91
CA GLY A 63 -5.92 14.07 -4.73
C GLY A 63 -4.87 14.41 -3.67
N GLY A 64 -4.06 13.43 -3.26
CA GLY A 64 -2.83 13.65 -2.52
C GLY A 64 -1.71 14.16 -3.42
N SER A 65 -0.57 14.50 -2.82
CA SER A 65 0.61 14.95 -3.55
C SER A 65 1.82 14.07 -3.25
N ILE A 66 2.61 13.81 -4.28
CA ILE A 66 3.84 13.03 -4.21
C ILE A 66 5.00 13.94 -4.62
N LYS A 67 6.10 13.86 -3.89
CA LYS A 67 7.35 14.58 -4.21
C LYS A 67 8.50 13.62 -4.34
N SER A 68 9.32 13.84 -5.34
CA SER A 68 10.59 13.13 -5.53
C SER A 68 11.70 13.85 -4.75
N PHE A 69 12.46 13.10 -3.96
CA PHE A 69 13.52 13.60 -3.10
C PHE A 69 14.87 13.04 -3.56
N LYS A 70 15.55 13.74 -4.48
CA LYS A 70 16.88 13.31 -4.97
C LYS A 70 17.91 13.13 -3.83
N LYS A 71 17.90 14.02 -2.82
CA LYS A 71 18.86 14.01 -1.69
C LYS A 71 18.35 13.31 -0.43
N LYS A 72 17.03 13.10 -0.28
CA LYS A 72 16.40 12.48 0.92
C LYS A 72 15.75 11.13 0.57
N ARG A 73 16.46 10.32 -0.21
CA ARG A 73 16.04 8.97 -0.53
C ARG A 73 15.98 8.12 0.75
N GLU A 74 15.03 7.22 0.83
CA GLU A 74 14.93 6.28 1.95
C GLU A 74 15.15 4.86 1.42
N PHE A 75 16.35 4.35 1.64
CA PHE A 75 16.77 3.01 1.25
C PHE A 75 17.29 2.26 2.48
N GLY A 76 16.98 0.97 2.57
CA GLY A 76 17.42 0.12 3.66
C GLY A 76 16.44 0.08 4.83
N ARG A 77 16.97 -0.20 6.01
CA ARG A 77 16.19 -0.37 7.24
C ARG A 77 15.67 0.97 7.77
N ALA A 78 14.40 1.00 8.15
CA ALA A 78 13.77 2.13 8.82
C ALA A 78 12.90 1.67 9.98
N ILE A 79 12.81 2.49 11.02
CA ILE A 79 11.93 2.22 12.16
C ILE A 79 10.55 2.78 11.84
N LEU A 80 9.57 1.91 11.82
CA LEU A 80 8.16 2.26 11.66
C LEU A 80 7.55 2.62 13.00
N ILE A 81 6.96 3.80 13.08
CA ILE A 81 6.33 4.36 14.29
C ILE A 81 4.82 4.32 14.09
N LYS A 82 4.13 3.56 14.93
CA LYS A 82 2.67 3.46 14.90
C LYS A 82 2.03 4.79 15.33
N LYS A 83 1.04 5.25 14.56
CA LYS A 83 0.24 6.47 14.83
C LYS A 83 -1.20 6.15 15.20
N SER A 84 -1.79 5.13 14.59
CA SER A 84 -3.18 4.74 14.80
C SER A 84 -3.35 3.23 14.71
N ASN A 85 -4.47 2.74 15.23
CA ASN A 85 -4.85 1.35 15.03
C ASN A 85 -5.39 1.13 13.61
N SER A 86 -5.09 -0.04 13.06
CA SER A 86 -5.56 -0.49 11.75
C SER A 86 -5.70 -2.01 11.75
N LEU A 87 -6.73 -2.50 11.07
CA LEU A 87 -6.91 -3.93 10.86
C LEU A 87 -5.76 -4.53 10.04
N LEU A 88 -5.20 -3.73 9.11
CA LEU A 88 -4.02 -4.12 8.33
C LEU A 88 -2.80 -4.45 9.21
N LEU A 89 -2.68 -3.78 10.37
CA LEU A 89 -1.57 -3.93 11.31
C LEU A 89 -1.89 -4.78 12.54
N LYS A 90 -3.01 -5.51 12.51
CA LYS A 90 -3.41 -6.40 13.61
C LYS A 90 -2.28 -7.41 13.91
N LYS A 91 -1.79 -7.40 15.17
CA LYS A 91 -0.67 -8.24 15.62
C LYS A 91 0.65 -8.07 14.78
N PHE A 92 0.79 -7.00 14.01
CA PHE A 92 2.03 -6.67 13.32
C PHE A 92 3.03 -6.04 14.28
N PHE A 93 2.60 -5.06 15.06
CA PHE A 93 3.39 -4.48 16.13
C PHE A 93 3.30 -5.35 17.38
N ILE A 94 4.35 -6.10 17.68
CA ILE A 94 4.53 -6.81 18.97
C ILE A 94 5.15 -5.84 19.97
N THR A 95 6.09 -4.99 19.51
CA THR A 95 6.72 -3.90 20.24
C THR A 95 6.29 -2.55 19.67
N LYS A 96 6.59 -1.43 20.36
CA LYS A 96 6.25 -0.07 19.92
C LYS A 96 6.85 0.28 18.55
N ASN A 97 8.04 -0.22 18.25
CA ASN A 97 8.76 0.04 17.01
C ASN A 97 8.86 -1.25 16.19
N LYS A 98 8.93 -1.11 14.88
CA LYS A 98 9.04 -2.21 13.94
C LYS A 98 10.03 -1.87 12.84
N MET A 99 10.97 -2.76 12.58
CA MET A 99 11.93 -2.61 11.48
C MET A 99 11.26 -2.98 10.16
N VAL A 100 11.37 -2.08 9.18
CA VAL A 100 10.84 -2.27 7.82
C VAL A 100 11.89 -1.90 6.78
N TRP A 101 11.76 -2.45 5.58
CA TRP A 101 12.66 -2.18 4.47
C TRP A 101 12.06 -1.13 3.53
N MET A 102 12.79 -0.02 3.38
CA MET A 102 12.46 1.06 2.46
C MET A 102 13.28 0.96 1.18
N SER A 103 12.66 1.29 0.05
CA SER A 103 13.33 1.39 -1.25
C SER A 103 12.60 2.40 -2.13
N HIS A 104 12.72 3.70 -1.79
CA HIS A 104 12.02 4.73 -2.55
C HIS A 104 12.73 6.08 -2.49
N GLN A 105 12.52 6.88 -3.54
CA GLN A 105 12.90 8.29 -3.61
C GLN A 105 11.67 9.22 -3.63
N ASP A 106 10.50 8.69 -3.98
CA ASP A 106 9.25 9.43 -4.02
C ASP A 106 8.44 9.14 -2.76
N ALA A 107 7.88 10.15 -2.14
CA ALA A 107 7.04 10.00 -0.96
C ALA A 107 5.76 10.83 -1.06
N VAL A 108 4.72 10.37 -0.39
CA VAL A 108 3.47 11.12 -0.20
C VAL A 108 3.77 12.28 0.75
N ILE A 109 3.50 13.51 0.30
CA ILE A 109 3.71 14.75 1.08
C ILE A 109 2.41 15.44 1.46
N LYS A 110 1.31 15.10 0.80
CA LYS A 110 -0.05 15.57 1.12
C LYS A 110 -0.99 14.37 1.15
N LEU A 111 -1.65 14.18 2.29
CA LEU A 111 -2.62 13.10 2.48
C LEU A 111 -3.84 13.33 1.59
N PRO A 112 -4.34 12.31 0.89
CA PRO A 112 -5.62 12.39 0.17
C PRO A 112 -6.78 12.60 1.14
N LYS A 113 -7.84 13.26 0.68
CA LYS A 113 -9.08 13.41 1.45
C LYS A 113 -9.64 12.04 1.86
N LYS A 114 -10.21 11.94 3.07
CA LYS A 114 -10.78 10.71 3.65
C LYS A 114 -9.77 9.61 3.98
N PHE A 115 -8.47 9.85 3.82
CA PHE A 115 -7.43 8.96 4.32
C PHE A 115 -6.93 9.41 5.68
N LYS A 116 -6.42 8.45 6.48
CA LYS A 116 -5.70 8.73 7.72
C LYS A 116 -4.32 8.10 7.68
N VAL A 117 -3.39 8.70 8.43
CA VAL A 117 -2.03 8.15 8.61
C VAL A 117 -2.07 7.12 9.72
N ILE A 118 -1.58 5.91 9.43
CA ILE A 118 -1.54 4.79 10.37
C ILE A 118 -0.15 4.63 10.98
N ALA A 119 0.89 4.87 10.20
CA ALA A 119 2.27 4.82 10.67
C ALA A 119 3.17 5.76 9.86
N SER A 120 4.30 6.12 10.45
CA SER A 120 5.33 6.99 9.87
C SER A 120 6.71 6.40 10.12
N THR A 121 7.72 6.89 9.38
CA THR A 121 9.13 6.83 9.77
C THR A 121 9.65 8.22 10.06
N ASN A 122 10.90 8.34 10.48
CA ASN A 122 11.53 9.66 10.69
C ASN A 122 11.62 10.47 9.38
N LYS A 123 11.77 9.80 8.23
CA LYS A 123 11.89 10.46 6.91
C LYS A 123 10.57 10.56 6.16
N SER A 124 9.66 9.60 6.34
CA SER A 124 8.36 9.53 5.68
C SER A 124 7.23 9.65 6.70
N LYS A 125 6.50 10.77 6.67
CA LYS A 125 5.39 11.01 7.61
C LYS A 125 4.13 10.20 7.27
N MET A 126 3.98 9.75 6.03
CA MET A 126 2.81 9.03 5.52
C MET A 126 3.22 7.67 4.98
N THR A 127 3.87 6.86 5.85
CA THR A 127 4.38 5.53 5.48
C THR A 127 3.29 4.50 5.32
N ILE A 128 2.25 4.57 6.15
CA ILE A 128 1.03 3.79 5.97
C ILE A 128 -0.16 4.74 6.03
N ILE A 129 -1.02 4.67 5.03
CA ILE A 129 -2.28 5.40 4.96
C ILE A 129 -3.44 4.46 4.68
N GLU A 130 -4.63 4.78 5.18
CA GLU A 130 -5.83 4.00 4.88
C GLU A 130 -7.08 4.87 4.76
N ASN A 131 -8.00 4.40 3.93
CA ASN A 131 -9.40 4.80 3.90
C ASN A 131 -10.24 3.54 4.15
N THR A 132 -10.68 3.36 5.40
CA THR A 132 -11.42 2.17 5.83
C THR A 132 -12.80 2.09 5.18
N GLN A 133 -13.45 3.22 4.94
CA GLN A 133 -14.77 3.28 4.30
C GLN A 133 -14.73 2.71 2.87
N SER A 134 -13.65 3.00 2.13
CA SER A 134 -13.45 2.49 0.77
C SER A 134 -12.61 1.20 0.74
N LYS A 135 -12.13 0.72 1.89
CA LYS A 135 -11.23 -0.44 2.03
C LYS A 135 -9.94 -0.30 1.22
N ILE A 136 -9.36 0.90 1.19
CA ILE A 136 -8.15 1.22 0.45
C ILE A 136 -7.01 1.47 1.44
N TYR A 137 -5.91 0.76 1.25
CA TYR A 137 -4.73 0.76 2.10
C TYR A 137 -3.49 1.03 1.27
N GLY A 138 -2.54 1.76 1.81
CA GLY A 138 -1.28 2.02 1.14
C GLY A 138 -0.11 1.93 2.12
N ILE A 139 0.97 1.27 1.72
CA ILE A 139 2.21 1.12 2.48
C ILE A 139 3.41 1.50 1.61
N GLN A 140 4.37 2.26 2.18
CA GLN A 140 5.54 2.74 1.45
C GLN A 140 6.69 1.74 1.43
N PHE A 141 6.83 0.95 2.48
CA PHE A 141 7.86 -0.08 2.60
C PHE A 141 7.44 -1.38 1.89
N HIS A 142 8.39 -2.31 1.82
CA HIS A 142 8.22 -3.61 1.17
C HIS A 142 7.97 -4.71 2.20
N PRO A 143 6.72 -5.15 2.42
CA PRO A 143 6.40 -6.23 3.36
C PRO A 143 6.78 -7.62 2.84
N GLU A 144 7.02 -7.75 1.53
CA GLU A 144 7.36 -9.00 0.85
C GLU A 144 8.81 -9.44 1.09
N VAL A 145 9.71 -8.50 1.43
CA VAL A 145 11.12 -8.82 1.61
C VAL A 145 11.42 -9.29 3.02
N THR A 146 12.43 -10.14 3.17
CA THR A 146 12.87 -10.73 4.46
C THR A 146 13.33 -9.69 5.47
N HIS A 147 13.82 -8.56 5.01
CA HIS A 147 14.28 -7.44 5.85
C HIS A 147 13.14 -6.67 6.56
N THR A 148 11.88 -6.88 6.15
CA THR A 148 10.72 -6.36 6.87
C THR A 148 10.24 -7.36 7.90
N GLU A 149 10.41 -7.02 9.17
CA GLU A 149 9.99 -7.88 10.28
C GLU A 149 8.47 -8.12 10.25
N ASN A 150 8.09 -9.41 10.27
CA ASN A 150 6.68 -9.84 10.25
C ASN A 150 5.88 -9.34 9.01
N GLY A 151 6.54 -9.01 7.90
CA GLY A 151 5.88 -8.50 6.70
C GLY A 151 4.74 -9.40 6.19
N LYS A 152 4.92 -10.73 6.28
CA LYS A 152 3.89 -11.73 5.96
C LYS A 152 2.58 -11.51 6.74
N LYS A 153 2.62 -10.88 7.91
CA LYS A 153 1.44 -10.59 8.72
C LYS A 153 0.51 -9.58 8.05
N ILE A 154 1.09 -8.59 7.36
CA ILE A 154 0.32 -7.58 6.60
C ILE A 154 -0.49 -8.27 5.50
N PHE A 155 0.13 -9.17 4.74
CA PHE A 155 -0.59 -9.94 3.71
C PHE A 155 -1.67 -10.84 4.31
N LYS A 156 -1.38 -11.54 5.42
CA LYS A 156 -2.39 -12.35 6.12
C LYS A 156 -3.59 -11.52 6.57
N ASN A 157 -3.33 -10.35 7.18
CA ASN A 157 -4.40 -9.45 7.63
C ASN A 157 -5.20 -8.90 6.43
N PHE A 158 -4.51 -8.53 5.33
CA PHE A 158 -5.19 -8.06 4.14
C PHE A 158 -6.07 -9.16 3.52
N LEU A 159 -5.54 -10.34 3.30
CA LEU A 159 -6.26 -11.44 2.66
C LEU A 159 -7.41 -11.97 3.53
N PHE A 160 -7.15 -12.28 4.80
CA PHE A 160 -8.11 -12.99 5.63
C PHE A 160 -9.01 -12.07 6.45
N ASP A 161 -8.46 -10.98 7.01
CA ASP A 161 -9.23 -10.08 7.87
C ASP A 161 -9.96 -9.00 7.06
N ILE A 162 -9.38 -8.51 5.96
CA ILE A 162 -9.95 -7.42 5.15
C ILE A 162 -10.70 -7.95 3.92
N CYS A 163 -10.06 -8.79 3.09
CA CYS A 163 -10.68 -9.35 1.88
C CYS A 163 -11.62 -10.53 2.18
N LYS A 164 -11.58 -11.10 3.40
CA LYS A 164 -12.41 -12.24 3.82
C LYS A 164 -12.22 -13.48 2.94
N VAL A 165 -11.00 -13.69 2.46
CA VAL A 165 -10.64 -14.92 1.73
C VAL A 165 -10.69 -16.09 2.69
N LYS A 166 -11.39 -17.15 2.33
CA LYS A 166 -11.40 -18.39 3.11
C LYS A 166 -10.08 -19.13 2.93
N LYS A 167 -9.56 -19.72 4.00
CA LYS A 167 -8.42 -20.65 3.93
C LYS A 167 -8.93 -21.96 3.34
N SER A 168 -8.88 -22.09 2.03
CA SER A 168 -9.32 -23.30 1.33
C SER A 168 -8.19 -24.23 0.91
N TRP A 169 -6.94 -23.84 1.19
CA TRP A 169 -5.75 -24.60 0.82
C TRP A 169 -4.88 -24.85 2.05
N GLN A 170 -4.65 -26.11 2.36
CA GLN A 170 -3.61 -26.57 3.28
C GLN A 170 -2.57 -27.31 2.43
N VAL A 171 -1.30 -26.90 2.52
CA VAL A 171 -0.19 -27.70 2.00
C VAL A 171 0.10 -28.78 3.00
#